data_bb505911d81835716eb35a93f8920aa6
#
_entry.id   bb505911d81835716eb35a93f8920aa6
#
_cell.length_a   1.000
_cell.length_b   1.000
_cell.length_c   1.000
_cell.angle_alpha   90.00
_cell.angle_beta   90.00
_cell.angle_gamma   90.00
#
_symmetry.space_group_name_H-M   'P 1'
#
loop_
_entity.id
_entity.type
_entity.pdbx_description
1 polymer ?
#
loop_
_entity_poly.entity_id
_entity_poly.type
_entity_poly.pdbx_seq_one_letter_code
_entity_poly.pdbx_strand_id
1 'polypeptide(L)'
;MIVSTLRAISRWITHTASTQRIRIYLIIFLVQITVYTLIFHALYPLTEQKSISWVGALFFVIETLTTTGYGHLLPFNSQITQVFSMVMIVTGVVMIFMVIPLLLTPYLAQLVRPTPPRRSPHALRDHVVIMGYDELARSLIESLMIEEIDVMIVEADEETAMRATMRYRRHAYVIWGEYTHPSTHAHAYISTARYVIVNGEERTTANIILGIREITDAHIVAVVDNLSFDRYLRYAGAEYVFSPKNSTGKILARHALVTPDIAAVVDVIGSDLPFSLTNPQGQSLWLIKIPILPGTRAVNRTIRELDLYQRFGVDIVILWHAGVFMLTPGPDKVIDTQTMLFLFGKAVDIASAIEALFRPPDGERVFAVIAGFGDVGAAAYQELTRKGIACMVVDQHPQTISSVIGNAEDEKILKETHLEKAQICIVALNDDSVNIFTTLMARNINPALKIFARANHAGSVDKLYRAGADFVALQPTIGGQTIAGIVLADHVKILLDLPGGQKVVMKHWMKGSSRTVNWLERKSGVRVLGVEGLNRSLIRPNGEEPLLEGDKVILMGEVKILKRCIQLM
;
A
#
# COMPACT_ATOMS: atom_id res chain seq x y z
N MET A 1 40.97 8.57 0.98
CA MET A 1 40.90 9.83 1.73
C MET A 1 40.22 10.95 0.92
N ILE A 2 40.60 11.28 -0.31
CA ILE A 2 40.01 12.36 -1.14
C ILE A 2 38.54 12.11 -1.47
N VAL A 3 38.12 10.87 -1.77
CA VAL A 3 36.72 10.55 -2.12
C VAL A 3 35.77 10.61 -0.90
N SER A 4 36.27 10.31 0.30
CA SER A 4 35.49 10.42 1.55
C SER A 4 35.29 11.87 1.97
N THR A 5 36.30 12.73 1.77
CA THR A 5 36.20 14.18 1.99
C THR A 5 35.26 14.85 1.00
N LEU A 6 35.29 14.49 -0.27
CA LEU A 6 34.35 15.00 -1.29
C LEU A 6 32.88 14.61 -1.00
N ARG A 7 32.64 13.39 -0.52
CA ARG A 7 31.30 12.96 -0.08
C ARG A 7 30.82 13.65 1.21
N ALA A 8 31.73 13.96 2.13
CA ALA A 8 31.39 14.71 3.34
C ALA A 8 31.07 16.17 3.01
N ILE A 9 31.81 16.81 2.11
CA ILE A 9 31.55 18.15 1.61
C ILE A 9 30.22 18.19 0.84
N SER A 10 29.93 17.21 0.00
CA SER A 10 28.65 17.10 -0.72
C SER A 10 27.46 17.01 0.23
N ARG A 11 27.51 16.17 1.27
CA ARG A 11 26.43 16.07 2.27
C ARG A 11 26.28 17.35 3.09
N TRP A 12 27.38 18.02 3.41
CA TRP A 12 27.36 19.28 4.14
C TRP A 12 26.68 20.40 3.34
N ILE A 13 26.95 20.48 2.02
CA ILE A 13 26.34 21.46 1.11
C ILE A 13 24.83 21.28 1.02
N THR A 14 24.29 20.09 1.19
CA THR A 14 22.85 19.80 1.05
C THR A 14 22.03 20.01 2.33
N HIS A 15 22.65 19.97 3.52
CA HIS A 15 21.93 19.96 4.79
C HIS A 15 21.93 21.27 5.60
N THR A 16 22.71 22.30 5.23
CA THR A 16 22.80 23.54 6.00
C THR A 16 21.94 24.65 5.40
N ALA A 17 21.26 25.43 6.24
CA ALA A 17 20.50 26.59 5.78
C ALA A 17 21.40 27.59 5.02
N SER A 18 20.89 28.26 3.99
CA SER A 18 21.68 29.12 3.07
C SER A 18 22.49 30.22 3.78
N THR A 19 21.92 30.81 4.82
CA THR A 19 22.60 31.84 5.63
C THR A 19 23.80 31.31 6.40
N GLN A 20 23.73 30.07 6.88
CA GLN A 20 24.83 29.43 7.61
C GLN A 20 26.00 29.08 6.65
N ARG A 21 25.69 28.66 5.43
CA ARG A 21 26.69 28.39 4.39
C ARG A 21 27.46 29.62 3.98
N ILE A 22 26.78 30.77 3.82
CA ILE A 22 27.41 32.04 3.50
C ILE A 22 28.33 32.49 4.63
N ARG A 23 27.90 32.39 5.89
CA ARG A 23 28.74 32.72 7.05
C ARG A 23 30.02 31.88 7.11
N ILE A 24 29.92 30.60 6.91
CA ILE A 24 31.08 29.71 6.93
C ILE A 24 32.02 30.01 5.77
N TYR A 25 31.48 30.28 4.58
CA TYR A 25 32.27 30.69 3.43
C TYR A 25 33.05 31.98 3.73
N LEU A 26 32.41 33.01 4.29
CA LEU A 26 33.08 34.27 4.66
C LEU A 26 34.16 34.05 5.72
N ILE A 27 33.95 33.21 6.69
CA ILE A 27 34.94 32.86 7.71
C ILE A 27 36.15 32.17 7.05
N ILE A 28 35.94 31.18 6.17
CA ILE A 28 37.01 30.50 5.46
C ILE A 28 37.82 31.48 4.61
N PHE A 29 37.15 32.38 3.89
CA PHE A 29 37.81 33.40 3.07
C PHE A 29 38.64 34.37 3.91
N LEU A 30 38.11 34.80 5.06
CA LEU A 30 38.83 35.66 6.00
C LEU A 30 40.07 34.98 6.59
N VAL A 31 39.93 33.71 6.97
CA VAL A 31 41.05 32.89 7.46
C VAL A 31 42.10 32.70 6.36
N GLN A 32 41.70 32.49 5.12
CA GLN A 32 42.61 32.35 3.98
C GLN A 32 43.41 33.63 3.75
N ILE A 33 42.74 34.80 3.76
CA ILE A 33 43.41 36.11 3.67
C ILE A 33 44.45 36.28 4.79
N THR A 34 44.05 35.98 6.03
CA THR A 34 44.93 36.12 7.21
C THR A 34 46.14 35.19 7.10
N VAL A 35 45.93 33.93 6.79
CA VAL A 35 47.01 32.91 6.66
C VAL A 35 47.98 33.30 5.55
N TYR A 36 47.49 33.68 4.38
CA TYR A 36 48.33 34.07 3.27
C TYR A 36 49.10 35.36 3.56
N THR A 37 48.49 36.34 4.26
CA THR A 37 49.19 37.58 4.68
C THR A 37 50.33 37.26 5.63
N LEU A 38 50.12 36.41 6.63
CA LEU A 38 51.16 35.96 7.56
C LEU A 38 52.32 35.29 6.84
N ILE A 39 52.00 34.33 5.96
CA ILE A 39 53.01 33.58 5.20
C ILE A 39 53.77 34.53 4.27
N PHE A 40 53.07 35.40 3.51
CA PHE A 40 53.69 36.29 2.56
C PHE A 40 54.60 37.32 3.24
N HIS A 41 54.14 37.89 4.38
CA HIS A 41 54.95 38.84 5.17
C HIS A 41 56.25 38.20 5.70
N ALA A 42 56.22 36.94 6.09
CA ALA A 42 57.42 36.21 6.54
C ALA A 42 58.31 35.73 5.37
N LEU A 43 57.69 35.31 4.26
CA LEU A 43 58.39 34.72 3.12
C LEU A 43 59.09 35.77 2.26
N TYR A 44 58.44 36.91 1.98
CA TYR A 44 58.91 37.92 1.03
C TYR A 44 60.26 38.49 1.39
N PRO A 45 60.59 38.90 2.66
CA PRO A 45 61.93 39.36 3.03
C PRO A 45 63.01 38.29 2.90
N LEU A 46 62.67 37.05 3.14
CA LEU A 46 63.62 35.91 3.07
C LEU A 46 63.99 35.57 1.63
N THR A 47 63.06 35.71 0.71
CA THR A 47 63.21 35.25 -0.68
C THR A 47 63.59 36.36 -1.65
N GLU A 48 63.07 37.56 -1.44
CA GLU A 48 63.30 38.72 -2.33
C GLU A 48 64.27 39.78 -1.75
N GLN A 49 64.76 39.55 -0.51
CA GLN A 49 65.68 40.44 0.20
C GLN A 49 65.19 41.91 0.33
N LYS A 50 63.90 42.11 0.36
CA LYS A 50 63.19 43.39 0.48
C LYS A 50 62.22 43.37 1.65
N SER A 51 62.18 44.42 2.45
CA SER A 51 61.17 44.51 3.52
C SER A 51 59.81 44.86 2.96
N ILE A 52 58.78 44.30 3.54
CA ILE A 52 57.37 44.61 3.22
C ILE A 52 56.63 44.93 4.51
N SER A 53 55.80 45.96 4.51
CA SER A 53 54.91 46.29 5.64
C SER A 53 53.74 45.31 5.71
N TRP A 54 53.15 45.15 6.90
CA TRP A 54 51.93 44.33 7.09
C TRP A 54 50.81 44.75 6.15
N VAL A 55 50.60 46.07 5.99
CA VAL A 55 49.60 46.61 5.08
C VAL A 55 49.92 46.26 3.62
N GLY A 56 51.22 46.34 3.23
CA GLY A 56 51.64 45.98 1.88
C GLY A 56 51.45 44.48 1.59
N ALA A 57 51.76 43.61 2.57
CA ALA A 57 51.51 42.18 2.45
C ALA A 57 49.99 41.84 2.34
N LEU A 58 49.18 42.44 3.19
CA LEU A 58 47.72 42.31 3.14
C LEU A 58 47.14 42.81 1.80
N PHE A 59 47.60 43.96 1.33
CA PHE A 59 47.16 44.54 0.06
C PHE A 59 47.51 43.62 -1.10
N PHE A 60 48.72 43.08 -1.18
CA PHE A 60 49.14 42.14 -2.20
C PHE A 60 48.29 40.85 -2.19
N VAL A 61 48.02 40.30 -1.00
CA VAL A 61 47.18 39.08 -0.85
C VAL A 61 45.77 39.35 -1.33
N ILE A 62 45.17 40.47 -0.94
CA ILE A 62 43.81 40.84 -1.38
C ILE A 62 43.75 41.00 -2.89
N GLU A 63 44.69 41.80 -3.49
CA GLU A 63 44.69 42.04 -4.94
C GLU A 63 44.92 40.75 -5.73
N THR A 64 45.71 39.82 -5.19
CA THR A 64 45.98 38.53 -5.82
C THR A 64 44.78 37.59 -5.72
N LEU A 65 44.19 37.46 -4.52
CA LEU A 65 43.01 36.62 -4.32
C LEU A 65 41.78 37.12 -5.06
N THR A 66 41.63 38.47 -5.16
CA THR A 66 40.51 39.09 -5.91
C THR A 66 40.78 39.19 -7.41
N THR A 67 41.91 38.71 -7.89
CA THR A 67 42.33 38.76 -9.31
C THR A 67 42.48 40.17 -9.86
N THR A 68 42.66 41.18 -9.01
CA THR A 68 42.82 42.57 -9.42
C THR A 68 44.21 42.83 -10.01
N GLY A 69 45.28 42.34 -9.36
CA GLY A 69 46.63 42.25 -9.90
C GLY A 69 47.29 43.53 -10.35
N TYR A 70 47.40 44.57 -9.49
CA TYR A 70 48.08 45.83 -9.84
C TYR A 70 49.56 45.66 -10.17
N GLY A 71 50.20 44.58 -9.73
CA GLY A 71 51.57 44.23 -10.13
C GLY A 71 52.71 45.04 -9.50
N HIS A 72 52.42 45.79 -8.47
CA HIS A 72 53.40 46.74 -7.85
C HIS A 72 54.62 46.06 -7.20
N LEU A 73 54.53 44.75 -6.90
CA LEU A 73 55.63 43.92 -6.35
C LEU A 73 56.31 43.02 -7.39
N LEU A 74 55.85 43.04 -8.63
CA LEU A 74 56.40 42.23 -9.72
C LEU A 74 57.55 42.93 -10.46
N PRO A 75 58.52 42.21 -11.07
CA PRO A 75 58.62 40.74 -11.09
C PRO A 75 59.29 40.18 -9.82
N PHE A 76 58.90 38.94 -9.42
CA PHE A 76 59.59 38.20 -8.36
C PHE A 76 60.82 37.55 -8.92
N ASN A 77 61.94 37.59 -8.17
CA ASN A 77 63.19 36.94 -8.52
C ASN A 77 63.26 35.49 -8.01
N SER A 78 62.59 35.20 -6.91
CA SER A 78 62.58 33.87 -6.30
C SER A 78 61.49 32.95 -6.85
N GLN A 79 61.83 31.73 -7.23
CA GLN A 79 60.87 30.69 -7.63
C GLN A 79 59.89 30.35 -6.52
N ILE A 80 60.31 30.42 -5.25
CA ILE A 80 59.44 30.13 -4.10
C ILE A 80 58.31 31.13 -4.02
N THR A 81 58.61 32.45 -4.15
CA THR A 81 57.61 33.50 -4.16
C THR A 81 56.68 33.39 -5.35
N GLN A 82 57.21 33.00 -6.53
CA GLN A 82 56.40 32.76 -7.74
C GLN A 82 55.40 31.63 -7.53
N VAL A 83 55.87 30.46 -7.03
CA VAL A 83 55.03 29.27 -6.76
C VAL A 83 53.97 29.59 -5.71
N PHE A 84 54.35 30.30 -4.62
CA PHE A 84 53.40 30.72 -3.61
C PHE A 84 52.30 31.63 -4.19
N SER A 85 52.69 32.59 -5.03
CA SER A 85 51.75 33.48 -5.71
C SER A 85 50.81 32.70 -6.67
N MET A 86 51.32 31.70 -7.39
CA MET A 86 50.49 30.82 -8.21
C MET A 86 49.44 30.06 -7.37
N VAL A 87 49.84 29.52 -6.21
CA VAL A 87 48.90 28.88 -5.29
C VAL A 87 47.80 29.85 -4.80
N MET A 88 48.19 31.07 -4.45
CA MET A 88 47.23 32.12 -4.06
C MET A 88 46.25 32.43 -5.18
N ILE A 89 46.74 32.60 -6.43
CA ILE A 89 45.89 32.92 -7.58
C ILE A 89 44.88 31.77 -7.79
N VAL A 90 45.32 30.51 -7.85
CA VAL A 90 44.45 29.35 -8.10
C VAL A 90 43.40 29.24 -6.99
N THR A 91 43.79 29.34 -5.72
CA THR A 91 42.85 29.22 -4.61
C THR A 91 41.90 30.42 -4.52
N GLY A 92 42.36 31.63 -4.85
CA GLY A 92 41.53 32.85 -4.94
C GLY A 92 40.46 32.73 -6.02
N VAL A 93 40.84 32.30 -7.21
CA VAL A 93 39.91 32.06 -8.33
C VAL A 93 38.83 31.04 -7.94
N VAL A 94 39.25 29.92 -7.36
CA VAL A 94 38.29 28.88 -6.90
C VAL A 94 37.32 29.44 -5.88
N MET A 95 37.81 30.26 -4.92
CA MET A 95 36.95 30.85 -3.90
C MET A 95 35.96 31.85 -4.53
N ILE A 96 36.38 32.71 -5.44
CA ILE A 96 35.48 33.68 -6.09
C ILE A 96 34.40 32.97 -6.91
N PHE A 97 34.78 31.98 -7.72
CA PHE A 97 33.81 31.23 -8.51
C PHE A 97 32.83 30.41 -7.67
N MET A 98 33.21 30.03 -6.44
CA MET A 98 32.31 29.28 -5.53
C MET A 98 31.20 30.15 -4.94
N VAL A 99 31.32 31.48 -4.95
CA VAL A 99 30.27 32.41 -4.48
C VAL A 99 29.02 32.29 -5.36
N ILE A 100 29.19 32.22 -6.67
CA ILE A 100 28.07 32.20 -7.62
C ILE A 100 27.12 31.01 -7.37
N PRO A 101 27.58 29.74 -7.34
CA PRO A 101 26.71 28.64 -6.99
C PRO A 101 26.11 28.76 -5.58
N LEU A 102 26.88 29.23 -4.60
CA LEU A 102 26.42 29.37 -3.22
C LEU A 102 25.23 30.33 -3.09
N LEU A 103 25.22 31.42 -3.83
CA LEU A 103 24.14 32.42 -3.84
C LEU A 103 22.99 32.01 -4.77
N LEU A 104 23.29 31.47 -5.96
CA LEU A 104 22.25 31.12 -6.96
C LEU A 104 21.50 29.82 -6.66
N THR A 105 22.17 28.81 -6.09
CA THR A 105 21.56 27.50 -5.88
C THR A 105 20.24 27.56 -5.11
N PRO A 106 20.11 28.28 -3.97
CA PRO A 106 18.84 28.35 -3.25
C PRO A 106 17.75 29.05 -4.07
N TYR A 107 18.11 30.05 -4.87
CA TYR A 107 17.17 30.75 -5.73
C TYR A 107 16.74 29.91 -6.91
N LEU A 108 17.67 29.26 -7.60
CA LEU A 108 17.37 28.31 -8.69
C LEU A 108 16.56 27.11 -8.19
N ALA A 109 16.85 26.58 -7.00
CA ALA A 109 16.11 25.50 -6.40
C ALA A 109 14.64 25.87 -6.13
N GLN A 110 14.34 27.13 -5.80
CA GLN A 110 12.97 27.61 -5.65
C GLN A 110 12.26 27.79 -7.00
N LEU A 111 12.98 28.26 -8.03
CA LEU A 111 12.43 28.43 -9.38
C LEU A 111 12.14 27.10 -10.09
N VAL A 112 12.88 26.04 -9.76
CA VAL A 112 12.76 24.70 -10.37
C VAL A 112 11.92 23.75 -9.51
N ARG A 113 11.32 24.22 -8.38
CA ARG A 113 10.38 23.36 -7.65
C ARG A 113 9.22 22.99 -8.57
N PRO A 114 9.11 21.72 -8.97
CA PRO A 114 7.95 21.27 -9.73
C PRO A 114 6.72 21.49 -8.85
N THR A 115 5.72 22.18 -9.36
CA THR A 115 4.40 22.28 -8.72
C THR A 115 3.48 21.23 -9.30
N PRO A 116 2.60 20.62 -8.49
CA PRO A 116 1.66 19.64 -9.03
C PRO A 116 0.71 20.33 -10.03
N PRO A 117 0.22 19.59 -11.05
CA PRO A 117 -0.71 20.13 -12.03
C PRO A 117 -2.00 20.64 -11.38
N ARG A 118 -2.55 21.74 -11.89
CA ARG A 118 -3.85 22.28 -11.46
C ARG A 118 -4.99 21.94 -12.42
N ARG A 119 -4.68 21.30 -13.55
CA ARG A 119 -5.66 20.85 -14.53
C ARG A 119 -5.18 19.59 -15.22
N SER A 120 -6.12 18.80 -15.72
CA SER A 120 -5.81 17.64 -16.56
C SER A 120 -5.12 18.05 -17.87
N PRO A 121 -4.19 17.25 -18.40
CA PRO A 121 -3.56 17.50 -19.69
C PRO A 121 -4.54 17.39 -20.87
N HIS A 122 -5.63 16.66 -20.74
CA HIS A 122 -6.67 16.48 -21.76
C HIS A 122 -8.04 16.21 -21.11
N ALA A 123 -9.10 16.36 -21.90
CA ALA A 123 -10.46 16.09 -21.45
C ALA A 123 -10.65 14.57 -21.19
N LEU A 124 -11.24 14.23 -20.05
CA LEU A 124 -11.58 12.86 -19.68
C LEU A 124 -13.09 12.65 -19.77
N ARG A 125 -13.49 11.42 -20.10
CA ARG A 125 -14.89 10.97 -20.07
C ARG A 125 -14.94 9.53 -19.59
N ASP A 126 -16.02 9.15 -18.94
CA ASP A 126 -16.26 7.80 -18.41
C ASP A 126 -15.12 7.31 -17.51
N HIS A 127 -14.50 8.25 -16.78
CA HIS A 127 -13.36 8.05 -15.91
C HIS A 127 -13.79 8.01 -14.45
N VAL A 128 -12.86 7.62 -13.58
CA VAL A 128 -13.05 7.60 -12.13
C VAL A 128 -12.35 8.80 -11.51
N VAL A 129 -13.08 9.60 -10.73
CA VAL A 129 -12.51 10.68 -9.92
C VAL A 129 -12.33 10.20 -8.49
N ILE A 130 -11.14 10.40 -7.92
CA ILE A 130 -10.82 10.09 -6.52
C ILE A 130 -10.44 11.38 -5.82
N MET A 131 -11.22 11.79 -4.82
CA MET A 131 -10.96 12.94 -3.98
C MET A 131 -10.35 12.49 -2.66
N GLY A 132 -9.09 12.88 -2.42
CA GLY A 132 -8.24 12.43 -1.31
C GLY A 132 -7.34 11.25 -1.71
N TYR A 133 -6.02 11.44 -1.56
CA TYR A 133 -5.01 10.46 -1.94
C TYR A 133 -4.27 9.91 -0.73
N ASP A 134 -4.52 8.66 -0.42
CA ASP A 134 -3.88 7.89 0.66
C ASP A 134 -3.50 6.47 0.19
N GLU A 135 -3.16 5.59 1.11
CA GLU A 135 -2.84 4.19 0.84
C GLU A 135 -4.05 3.41 0.26
N LEU A 136 -5.28 3.75 0.66
CA LEU A 136 -6.50 3.14 0.12
C LEU A 136 -6.69 3.57 -1.34
N ALA A 137 -6.62 4.87 -1.63
CA ALA A 137 -6.69 5.40 -2.98
C ALA A 137 -5.62 4.77 -3.88
N ARG A 138 -4.40 4.58 -3.35
CA ARG A 138 -3.33 3.88 -4.05
C ARG A 138 -3.72 2.46 -4.43
N SER A 139 -4.22 1.67 -3.48
CA SER A 139 -4.66 0.29 -3.73
C SER A 139 -5.80 0.21 -4.74
N LEU A 140 -6.75 1.16 -4.65
CA LEU A 140 -7.84 1.30 -5.61
C LEU A 140 -7.31 1.56 -7.02
N ILE A 141 -6.43 2.56 -7.20
CA ILE A 141 -5.85 2.90 -8.49
C ILE A 141 -5.11 1.71 -9.10
N GLU A 142 -4.28 1.02 -8.31
CA GLU A 142 -3.55 -0.18 -8.75
C GLU A 142 -4.51 -1.29 -9.23
N SER A 143 -5.70 -1.37 -8.64
CA SER A 143 -6.74 -2.32 -9.05
C SER A 143 -7.46 -1.86 -10.33
N LEU A 144 -7.80 -0.58 -10.45
CA LEU A 144 -8.45 -0.01 -11.65
C LEU A 144 -7.54 -0.03 -12.89
N MET A 145 -6.24 0.11 -12.68
CA MET A 145 -5.26 0.02 -13.76
C MET A 145 -5.24 -1.34 -14.47
N ILE A 146 -5.89 -2.38 -13.95
CA ILE A 146 -6.01 -3.69 -14.62
C ILE A 146 -6.82 -3.57 -15.90
N GLU A 147 -7.90 -2.77 -15.88
CA GLU A 147 -8.77 -2.51 -17.04
C GLU A 147 -8.41 -1.22 -17.81
N GLU A 148 -7.26 -0.60 -17.49
CA GLU A 148 -6.83 0.66 -18.13
C GLU A 148 -7.85 1.81 -18.00
N ILE A 149 -8.65 1.79 -16.91
CA ILE A 149 -9.60 2.87 -16.62
C ILE A 149 -8.81 4.12 -16.27
N ASP A 150 -9.15 5.23 -16.91
CA ASP A 150 -8.58 6.53 -16.59
C ASP A 150 -9.04 7.00 -15.21
N VAL A 151 -8.10 7.41 -14.39
CA VAL A 151 -8.35 7.88 -13.03
C VAL A 151 -7.88 9.32 -12.89
N MET A 152 -8.74 10.18 -12.36
CA MET A 152 -8.40 11.54 -11.95
C MET A 152 -8.31 11.62 -10.43
N ILE A 153 -7.14 11.95 -9.93
CA ILE A 153 -6.88 12.17 -8.50
C ILE A 153 -6.96 13.67 -8.22
N VAL A 154 -7.82 14.06 -7.32
CA VAL A 154 -7.92 15.41 -6.78
C VAL A 154 -7.32 15.41 -5.39
N GLU A 155 -6.33 16.27 -5.13
CA GLU A 155 -5.66 16.34 -3.83
C GLU A 155 -5.47 17.81 -3.42
N ALA A 156 -5.84 18.13 -2.18
CA ALA A 156 -5.75 19.49 -1.66
C ALA A 156 -4.36 19.82 -1.07
N ASP A 157 -3.66 18.81 -0.54
CA ASP A 157 -2.30 18.98 -0.04
C ASP A 157 -1.27 18.94 -1.17
N GLU A 158 -0.49 20.02 -1.28
CA GLU A 158 0.49 20.20 -2.37
C GLU A 158 1.55 19.10 -2.39
N GLU A 159 2.07 18.72 -1.22
CA GLU A 159 3.13 17.72 -1.11
C GLU A 159 2.63 16.32 -1.50
N THR A 160 1.43 15.97 -1.06
CA THR A 160 0.77 14.72 -1.39
C THR A 160 0.42 14.64 -2.87
N ALA A 161 -0.12 15.74 -3.46
CA ALA A 161 -0.38 15.85 -4.89
C ALA A 161 0.91 15.69 -5.73
N MET A 162 2.02 16.27 -5.27
CA MET A 162 3.31 16.11 -5.92
C MET A 162 3.82 14.67 -5.85
N ARG A 163 3.74 14.01 -4.69
CA ARG A 163 4.12 12.60 -4.55
C ARG A 163 3.32 11.70 -5.49
N ALA A 164 2.00 11.92 -5.56
CA ALA A 164 1.13 11.20 -6.48
C ALA A 164 1.49 11.46 -7.95
N THR A 165 1.76 12.73 -8.33
CA THR A 165 2.16 13.09 -9.70
C THR A 165 3.46 12.41 -10.13
N MET A 166 4.43 12.28 -9.22
CA MET A 166 5.68 11.58 -9.51
C MET A 166 5.51 10.07 -9.68
N ARG A 167 4.51 9.48 -9.01
CA ARG A 167 4.23 8.05 -9.04
C ARG A 167 3.52 7.62 -10.32
N TYR A 168 2.55 8.41 -10.80
CA TYR A 168 1.69 8.05 -11.92
C TYR A 168 2.03 8.86 -13.16
N ARG A 169 2.10 8.18 -14.34
CA ARG A 169 2.42 8.80 -15.63
C ARG A 169 1.43 8.48 -16.75
N ARG A 170 0.63 7.41 -16.60
CA ARG A 170 -0.37 6.97 -17.59
C ARG A 170 -1.60 6.46 -16.86
N HIS A 171 -2.79 6.73 -17.41
CA HIS A 171 -4.11 6.32 -16.88
C HIS A 171 -4.43 6.79 -15.45
N ALA A 172 -3.54 7.52 -14.79
CA ALA A 172 -3.81 8.19 -13.53
C ALA A 172 -3.21 9.59 -13.59
N TYR A 173 -4.09 10.59 -13.53
CA TYR A 173 -3.80 12.00 -13.62
C TYR A 173 -4.04 12.65 -12.27
N VAL A 174 -3.21 13.59 -11.88
CA VAL A 174 -3.30 14.25 -10.58
C VAL A 174 -3.54 15.72 -10.80
N ILE A 175 -4.47 16.30 -10.06
CA ILE A 175 -4.64 17.75 -9.96
C ILE A 175 -4.59 18.19 -8.50
N TRP A 176 -3.93 19.32 -8.29
CA TRP A 176 -3.87 19.98 -7.00
C TRP A 176 -4.94 21.06 -6.92
N GLY A 177 -5.85 20.94 -5.95
CA GLY A 177 -6.93 21.92 -5.75
C GLY A 177 -7.84 21.56 -4.61
N GLU A 178 -8.53 22.57 -4.08
CA GLU A 178 -9.54 22.41 -3.03
C GLU A 178 -10.70 21.57 -3.51
N TYR A 179 -11.15 20.62 -2.68
CA TYR A 179 -12.19 19.64 -3.04
C TYR A 179 -13.54 20.26 -3.37
N THR A 180 -13.87 21.39 -2.77
CA THR A 180 -15.18 22.07 -2.92
C THR A 180 -15.15 23.22 -3.94
N HIS A 181 -13.99 23.52 -4.54
CA HIS A 181 -13.86 24.67 -5.43
C HIS A 181 -14.38 24.34 -6.84
N PRO A 182 -15.28 25.16 -7.44
CA PRO A 182 -15.85 24.89 -8.77
C PRO A 182 -14.82 24.73 -9.89
N SER A 183 -13.69 25.45 -9.85
CA SER A 183 -12.65 25.29 -10.86
C SER A 183 -11.95 23.92 -10.76
N THR A 184 -11.81 23.37 -9.55
CA THR A 184 -11.27 22.02 -9.33
C THR A 184 -12.20 20.98 -9.94
N HIS A 185 -13.52 21.13 -9.73
CA HIS A 185 -14.53 20.25 -10.31
C HIS A 185 -14.49 20.28 -11.85
N ALA A 186 -14.38 21.48 -12.44
CA ALA A 186 -14.26 21.62 -13.91
C ALA A 186 -12.96 21.00 -14.45
N HIS A 187 -11.83 21.23 -13.76
CA HIS A 187 -10.53 20.69 -14.17
C HIS A 187 -10.41 19.16 -13.97
N ALA A 188 -11.19 18.59 -13.04
CA ALA A 188 -11.30 17.15 -12.82
C ALA A 188 -12.31 16.47 -13.77
N TYR A 189 -13.04 17.23 -14.59
CA TYR A 189 -14.09 16.73 -15.46
C TYR A 189 -15.17 15.92 -14.73
N ILE A 190 -15.57 16.35 -13.51
CA ILE A 190 -16.54 15.63 -12.67
C ILE A 190 -17.87 15.43 -13.39
N SER A 191 -18.31 16.38 -14.21
CA SER A 191 -19.57 16.28 -14.96
C SER A 191 -19.62 15.16 -16.00
N THR A 192 -18.47 14.63 -16.41
CA THR A 192 -18.35 13.52 -17.36
C THR A 192 -17.74 12.25 -16.76
N ALA A 193 -17.55 12.24 -15.43
CA ALA A 193 -17.07 11.08 -14.70
C ALA A 193 -18.16 10.00 -14.59
N ARG A 194 -17.75 8.74 -14.56
CA ARG A 194 -18.63 7.60 -14.29
C ARG A 194 -18.79 7.35 -12.78
N TYR A 195 -17.68 7.45 -12.05
CA TYR A 195 -17.64 7.32 -10.59
C TYR A 195 -16.90 8.50 -9.97
N VAL A 196 -17.39 8.95 -8.81
CA VAL A 196 -16.68 9.90 -7.95
C VAL A 196 -16.55 9.26 -6.56
N ILE A 197 -15.32 9.03 -6.14
CA ILE A 197 -14.98 8.45 -4.86
C ILE A 197 -14.48 9.56 -3.96
N VAL A 198 -15.20 9.83 -2.88
CA VAL A 198 -14.84 10.85 -1.89
C VAL A 198 -14.31 10.15 -0.65
N ASN A 199 -12.99 10.29 -0.43
CA ASN A 199 -12.26 9.64 0.65
C ASN A 199 -11.80 10.69 1.67
N GLY A 200 -12.46 10.74 2.82
CA GLY A 200 -12.16 11.72 3.85
C GLY A 200 -13.06 11.64 5.08
N GLU A 201 -12.91 12.62 5.96
CA GLU A 201 -13.74 12.76 7.15
C GLU A 201 -15.21 12.98 6.76
N GLU A 202 -16.14 12.44 7.55
CA GLU A 202 -17.58 12.37 7.23
C GLU A 202 -18.21 13.74 6.90
N ARG A 203 -17.86 14.77 7.66
CA ARG A 203 -18.40 16.14 7.45
C ARG A 203 -17.89 16.75 6.15
N THR A 204 -16.60 16.59 5.90
CA THR A 204 -15.96 17.06 4.66
C THR A 204 -16.52 16.30 3.47
N THR A 205 -16.67 14.98 3.58
CA THR A 205 -17.25 14.11 2.57
C THR A 205 -18.68 14.52 2.24
N ALA A 206 -19.53 14.79 3.24
CA ALA A 206 -20.90 15.27 3.01
C ALA A 206 -20.94 16.62 2.27
N ASN A 207 -20.06 17.56 2.65
CA ASN A 207 -19.98 18.88 2.01
C ASN A 207 -19.53 18.77 0.54
N ILE A 208 -18.53 17.92 0.26
CA ILE A 208 -18.08 17.66 -1.12
C ILE A 208 -19.22 17.06 -1.94
N ILE A 209 -19.89 16.02 -1.43
CA ILE A 209 -20.98 15.33 -2.15
C ILE A 209 -22.11 16.31 -2.50
N LEU A 210 -22.54 17.13 -1.56
CA LEU A 210 -23.55 18.16 -1.81
C LEU A 210 -23.12 19.13 -2.92
N GLY A 211 -21.85 19.54 -2.93
CA GLY A 211 -21.31 20.45 -3.94
C GLY A 211 -21.18 19.87 -5.34
N ILE A 212 -20.98 18.55 -5.45
CA ILE A 212 -20.79 17.89 -6.77
C ILE A 212 -22.09 17.29 -7.32
N ARG A 213 -23.08 16.97 -6.48
CA ARG A 213 -24.30 16.27 -6.90
C ARG A 213 -25.11 17.03 -7.93
N GLU A 214 -25.08 18.36 -7.86
CA GLU A 214 -25.79 19.23 -8.80
C GLU A 214 -25.13 19.30 -10.20
N ILE A 215 -23.87 18.89 -10.32
CA ILE A 215 -23.07 19.03 -11.55
C ILE A 215 -22.75 17.68 -12.22
N THR A 216 -23.12 16.55 -11.61
CA THR A 216 -22.78 15.22 -12.15
C THR A 216 -23.86 14.18 -11.84
N ASP A 217 -24.09 13.27 -12.81
CA ASP A 217 -24.89 12.06 -12.64
C ASP A 217 -24.02 10.83 -12.28
N ALA A 218 -22.73 11.03 -12.01
CA ALA A 218 -21.81 9.97 -11.64
C ALA A 218 -22.26 9.20 -10.39
N HIS A 219 -21.90 7.93 -10.31
CA HIS A 219 -22.08 7.13 -9.10
C HIS A 219 -21.13 7.62 -8.01
N ILE A 220 -21.68 8.11 -6.89
CA ILE A 220 -20.89 8.67 -5.79
C ILE A 220 -20.67 7.61 -4.72
N VAL A 221 -19.40 7.32 -4.42
CA VAL A 221 -18.95 6.43 -3.35
C VAL A 221 -18.33 7.26 -2.23
N ALA A 222 -18.96 7.28 -1.07
CA ALA A 222 -18.44 7.91 0.14
C ALA A 222 -17.58 6.90 0.92
N VAL A 223 -16.32 7.21 1.14
CA VAL A 223 -15.42 6.41 1.97
C VAL A 223 -15.20 7.14 3.28
N VAL A 224 -15.63 6.54 4.38
CA VAL A 224 -15.65 7.16 5.70
C VAL A 224 -15.23 6.17 6.79
N ASP A 225 -14.82 6.68 7.92
CA ASP A 225 -14.44 5.84 9.04
C ASP A 225 -15.67 5.27 9.76
N ASN A 226 -16.65 6.10 10.03
CA ASN A 226 -17.81 5.76 10.85
C ASN A 226 -19.12 5.66 10.03
N LEU A 227 -19.70 4.46 9.98
CA LEU A 227 -20.96 4.21 9.28
C LEU A 227 -22.21 4.77 9.98
N SER A 228 -22.09 5.33 11.19
CA SER A 228 -23.23 6.00 11.84
C SER A 228 -23.80 7.16 11.02
N PHE A 229 -22.97 7.71 10.12
CA PHE A 229 -23.33 8.79 9.22
C PHE A 229 -23.87 8.31 7.85
N ASP A 230 -23.99 7.00 7.60
CA ASP A 230 -24.46 6.45 6.31
C ASP A 230 -25.73 7.12 5.80
N ARG A 231 -26.76 7.23 6.65
CA ARG A 231 -28.04 7.85 6.30
C ARG A 231 -27.88 9.29 5.80
N TYR A 232 -27.00 10.07 6.43
CA TYR A 232 -26.80 11.47 6.07
C TYR A 232 -25.99 11.62 4.78
N LEU A 233 -25.01 10.74 4.57
CA LEU A 233 -24.21 10.72 3.34
C LEU A 233 -25.05 10.28 2.13
N ARG A 234 -25.95 9.31 2.31
CA ARG A 234 -26.92 8.94 1.28
C ARG A 234 -27.92 10.08 1.00
N TYR A 235 -28.37 10.77 2.03
CA TYR A 235 -29.22 11.96 1.86
C TYR A 235 -28.50 13.08 1.11
N ALA A 236 -27.19 13.24 1.32
CA ALA A 236 -26.36 14.18 0.56
C ALA A 236 -26.18 13.79 -0.92
N GLY A 237 -26.47 12.53 -1.29
CA GLY A 237 -26.39 12.04 -2.66
C GLY A 237 -25.39 10.91 -2.90
N ALA A 238 -24.78 10.33 -1.86
CA ALA A 238 -23.94 9.13 -2.01
C ALA A 238 -24.81 7.93 -2.36
N GLU A 239 -24.45 7.20 -3.40
CA GLU A 239 -25.07 5.93 -3.76
C GLU A 239 -24.54 4.79 -2.91
N TYR A 240 -23.22 4.81 -2.68
CA TYR A 240 -22.54 3.84 -1.84
C TYR A 240 -21.84 4.55 -0.69
N VAL A 241 -21.97 4.01 0.53
CA VAL A 241 -21.24 4.46 1.72
C VAL A 241 -20.47 3.28 2.26
N PHE A 242 -19.18 3.43 2.39
CA PHE A 242 -18.24 2.36 2.70
C PHE A 242 -17.30 2.75 3.85
N SER A 243 -17.07 1.83 4.80
CA SER A 243 -16.06 1.99 5.84
C SER A 243 -15.00 0.89 5.73
N PRO A 244 -13.75 1.28 5.44
CA PRO A 244 -12.61 0.34 5.43
C PRO A 244 -12.43 -0.35 6.77
N LYS A 245 -12.63 0.36 7.89
CA LYS A 245 -12.52 -0.18 9.25
C LYS A 245 -13.57 -1.27 9.51
N ASN A 246 -14.83 -0.99 9.21
CA ASN A 246 -15.91 -1.94 9.39
C ASN A 246 -15.70 -3.20 8.55
N SER A 247 -15.34 -3.04 7.27
CA SER A 247 -15.06 -4.16 6.38
C SER A 247 -13.86 -4.99 6.84
N THR A 248 -12.80 -4.34 7.34
CA THR A 248 -11.63 -5.05 7.90
C THR A 248 -12.03 -5.92 9.08
N GLY A 249 -12.83 -5.38 10.02
CA GLY A 249 -13.30 -6.15 11.18
C GLY A 249 -14.14 -7.36 10.79
N LYS A 250 -15.08 -7.18 9.86
CA LYS A 250 -15.88 -8.29 9.30
C LYS A 250 -15.00 -9.34 8.62
N ILE A 251 -14.01 -8.93 7.83
CA ILE A 251 -13.08 -9.83 7.15
C ILE A 251 -12.25 -10.61 8.15
N LEU A 252 -11.68 -9.97 9.18
CA LEU A 252 -10.94 -10.67 10.24
C LEU A 252 -11.80 -11.75 10.90
N ALA A 253 -13.03 -11.40 11.30
CA ALA A 253 -13.97 -12.33 11.92
C ALA A 253 -14.35 -13.50 10.99
N ARG A 254 -14.70 -13.20 9.74
CA ARG A 254 -15.08 -14.23 8.76
C ARG A 254 -13.92 -15.18 8.43
N HIS A 255 -12.69 -14.68 8.38
CA HIS A 255 -11.51 -15.52 8.16
C HIS A 255 -11.17 -16.41 9.38
N ALA A 256 -11.60 -15.98 10.57
CA ALA A 256 -11.45 -16.75 11.79
C ALA A 256 -12.45 -17.92 11.88
N LEU A 257 -13.56 -17.86 11.14
CA LEU A 257 -14.63 -18.84 11.19
C LEU A 257 -14.47 -19.87 10.08
N VAL A 258 -14.45 -21.14 10.44
CA VAL A 258 -14.68 -22.26 9.53
C VAL A 258 -16.14 -22.67 9.68
N THR A 259 -17.01 -22.13 8.83
CA THR A 259 -18.42 -22.50 8.84
C THR A 259 -18.77 -23.30 7.59
N PRO A 260 -19.50 -24.43 7.71
CA PRO A 260 -20.01 -25.18 6.57
C PRO A 260 -21.17 -24.45 5.87
N ASP A 261 -21.63 -23.33 6.43
CA ASP A 261 -22.69 -22.53 5.86
C ASP A 261 -22.19 -21.78 4.61
N ILE A 262 -22.55 -22.32 3.45
CA ILE A 262 -22.17 -21.78 2.13
C ILE A 262 -22.64 -20.34 1.97
N ALA A 263 -23.77 -19.96 2.54
CA ALA A 263 -24.27 -18.59 2.51
C ALA A 263 -23.32 -17.63 3.27
N ALA A 264 -22.70 -18.10 4.34
CA ALA A 264 -21.70 -17.33 5.09
C ALA A 264 -20.33 -17.26 4.38
N VAL A 265 -19.99 -18.27 3.59
CA VAL A 265 -18.76 -18.30 2.77
C VAL A 265 -18.88 -17.37 1.55
N VAL A 266 -20.06 -17.31 0.95
CA VAL A 266 -20.43 -16.40 -0.15
C VAL A 266 -20.24 -14.94 0.27
N ASP A 267 -20.60 -14.64 1.50
CA ASP A 267 -20.47 -13.32 2.12
C ASP A 267 -19.00 -12.85 2.28
N VAL A 268 -18.02 -13.76 2.28
CA VAL A 268 -16.59 -13.42 2.51
C VAL A 268 -15.95 -12.67 1.32
N ILE A 269 -16.47 -12.84 0.10
CA ILE A 269 -15.85 -12.30 -1.12
C ILE A 269 -16.60 -11.08 -1.68
N GLY A 270 -17.76 -10.69 -1.15
CA GLY A 270 -18.48 -9.57 -1.76
C GLY A 270 -19.87 -9.24 -1.26
N SER A 271 -20.21 -9.47 -0.01
CA SER A 271 -21.56 -9.25 0.49
C SER A 271 -21.91 -7.83 0.89
N ASP A 272 -20.97 -6.90 0.87
CA ASP A 272 -21.32 -5.48 0.90
C ASP A 272 -21.67 -4.96 -0.53
N LEU A 273 -21.57 -5.84 -1.54
CA LEU A 273 -22.00 -5.58 -2.91
C LEU A 273 -23.36 -6.28 -3.15
N PRO A 274 -24.34 -5.61 -3.76
CA PRO A 274 -25.67 -6.17 -4.01
C PRO A 274 -25.70 -7.23 -5.12
N PHE A 275 -24.63 -8.01 -5.30
CA PHE A 275 -24.54 -9.04 -6.34
C PHE A 275 -24.52 -10.43 -5.73
N SER A 276 -25.71 -11.00 -5.60
CA SER A 276 -25.89 -12.45 -5.51
C SER A 276 -25.41 -13.10 -6.83
N LEU A 277 -24.29 -13.80 -6.79
CA LEU A 277 -23.88 -14.73 -7.86
C LEU A 277 -24.65 -16.06 -7.72
N THR A 278 -25.92 -16.00 -7.55
CA THR A 278 -26.76 -17.19 -7.58
C THR A 278 -27.17 -17.46 -9.03
N ASN A 279 -26.47 -18.38 -9.67
CA ASN A 279 -27.07 -19.15 -10.72
C ASN A 279 -28.21 -19.95 -10.06
N PRO A 280 -29.46 -19.93 -10.57
CA PRO A 280 -30.60 -20.63 -9.97
C PRO A 280 -30.40 -22.15 -9.80
N GLN A 281 -29.35 -22.72 -10.35
CA GLN A 281 -29.05 -24.17 -10.38
C GLN A 281 -27.91 -24.59 -9.43
N GLY A 282 -27.34 -23.72 -8.59
CA GLY A 282 -26.32 -24.11 -7.59
C GLY A 282 -24.96 -24.55 -8.15
N GLN A 283 -24.66 -24.28 -9.42
CA GLN A 283 -23.45 -24.77 -10.12
C GLN A 283 -22.29 -23.75 -10.16
N SER A 284 -22.41 -22.62 -9.47
CA SER A 284 -21.37 -21.59 -9.48
C SER A 284 -20.06 -22.07 -8.85
N LEU A 285 -18.94 -21.70 -9.48
CA LEU A 285 -17.60 -21.95 -8.96
C LEU A 285 -17.20 -20.91 -7.91
N TRP A 286 -16.58 -21.39 -6.86
CA TRP A 286 -16.19 -20.60 -5.71
C TRP A 286 -14.72 -20.74 -5.41
N LEU A 287 -14.09 -19.63 -5.06
CA LEU A 287 -12.76 -19.61 -4.45
C LEU A 287 -12.93 -19.18 -2.99
N ILE A 288 -12.62 -20.06 -2.06
CA ILE A 288 -12.72 -19.77 -0.64
C ILE A 288 -11.39 -20.01 0.07
N LYS A 289 -11.20 -19.30 1.15
CA LYS A 289 -10.04 -19.35 2.01
C LYS A 289 -10.42 -19.97 3.34
N ILE A 290 -9.68 -21.00 3.77
CA ILE A 290 -9.95 -21.74 5.00
C ILE A 290 -8.70 -21.78 5.87
N PRO A 291 -8.74 -21.29 7.13
CA PRO A 291 -7.72 -21.54 8.12
C PRO A 291 -7.83 -23.00 8.61
N ILE A 292 -6.69 -23.63 8.85
CA ILE A 292 -6.65 -24.96 9.45
C ILE A 292 -6.68 -24.83 10.97
N LEU A 293 -7.80 -25.16 11.58
CA LEU A 293 -7.96 -25.11 13.03
C LEU A 293 -7.37 -26.36 13.71
N PRO A 294 -6.86 -26.24 14.96
CA PRO A 294 -6.45 -27.36 15.77
C PRO A 294 -7.58 -28.41 15.90
N GLY A 295 -7.21 -29.70 15.97
CA GLY A 295 -8.18 -30.79 16.14
C GLY A 295 -8.93 -31.21 14.86
N THR A 296 -8.81 -30.48 13.76
CA THR A 296 -9.43 -30.88 12.49
C THR A 296 -8.75 -32.10 11.86
N ARG A 297 -9.48 -32.89 11.06
CA ARG A 297 -8.95 -34.09 10.41
C ARG A 297 -7.90 -33.81 9.35
N ALA A 298 -7.75 -32.55 8.93
CA ALA A 298 -6.78 -32.11 7.93
C ALA A 298 -5.37 -31.87 8.53
N VAL A 299 -5.26 -31.67 9.85
CA VAL A 299 -3.97 -31.39 10.52
C VAL A 299 -3.02 -32.58 10.39
N ASN A 300 -1.74 -32.29 10.09
CA ASN A 300 -0.64 -33.23 9.90
C ASN A 300 -0.84 -34.23 8.75
N ARG A 301 -1.73 -33.93 7.81
CA ARG A 301 -1.89 -34.71 6.57
C ARG A 301 -1.26 -33.97 5.39
N THR A 302 -0.85 -34.74 4.40
CA THR A 302 -0.39 -34.20 3.11
C THR A 302 -1.59 -33.86 2.21
N ILE A 303 -1.38 -32.99 1.23
CA ILE A 303 -2.40 -32.68 0.21
C ILE A 303 -2.85 -33.96 -0.51
N ARG A 304 -1.93 -34.90 -0.77
CA ARG A 304 -2.21 -36.20 -1.37
C ARG A 304 -3.17 -37.02 -0.51
N GLU A 305 -2.95 -37.09 0.81
CA GLU A 305 -3.81 -37.85 1.74
C GLU A 305 -5.20 -37.24 1.91
N LEU A 306 -5.32 -35.90 1.77
CA LEU A 306 -6.63 -35.26 1.77
C LEU A 306 -7.44 -35.59 0.53
N ASP A 307 -6.78 -35.73 -0.61
CA ASP A 307 -7.36 -36.10 -1.91
C ASP A 307 -8.66 -35.36 -2.24
N LEU A 308 -8.65 -34.05 -2.02
CA LEU A 308 -9.85 -33.21 -2.13
C LEU A 308 -10.46 -33.22 -3.52
N TYR A 309 -9.63 -33.33 -4.55
CA TYR A 309 -10.12 -33.29 -5.93
C TYR A 309 -10.89 -34.58 -6.30
N GLN A 310 -10.35 -35.75 -6.00
CA GLN A 310 -11.01 -37.01 -6.31
C GLN A 310 -12.24 -37.27 -5.42
N ARG A 311 -12.14 -36.88 -4.15
CA ARG A 311 -13.21 -37.14 -3.17
C ARG A 311 -14.37 -36.17 -3.26
N PHE A 312 -14.09 -34.90 -3.53
CA PHE A 312 -15.08 -33.83 -3.45
C PHE A 312 -15.13 -32.92 -4.70
N GLY A 313 -14.27 -33.12 -5.71
CA GLY A 313 -14.19 -32.21 -6.85
C GLY A 313 -13.65 -30.81 -6.50
N VAL A 314 -12.88 -30.68 -5.40
CA VAL A 314 -12.36 -29.41 -4.89
C VAL A 314 -10.86 -29.35 -5.09
N ASP A 315 -10.38 -28.26 -5.70
CA ASP A 315 -8.95 -28.02 -5.91
C ASP A 315 -8.34 -27.15 -4.81
N ILE A 316 -7.07 -27.44 -4.43
CA ILE A 316 -6.24 -26.56 -3.61
C ILE A 316 -5.37 -25.75 -4.56
N VAL A 317 -5.79 -24.52 -4.87
CA VAL A 317 -5.06 -23.66 -5.83
C VAL A 317 -3.90 -22.92 -5.18
N ILE A 318 -4.02 -22.62 -3.88
CA ILE A 318 -3.04 -21.86 -3.12
C ILE A 318 -2.95 -22.45 -1.72
N LEU A 319 -1.73 -22.48 -1.19
CA LEU A 319 -1.43 -22.77 0.19
C LEU A 319 -0.61 -21.61 0.78
N TRP A 320 -1.04 -21.10 1.90
CA TRP A 320 -0.35 -20.09 2.66
C TRP A 320 0.10 -20.69 3.99
N HIS A 321 1.39 -20.62 4.31
CA HIS A 321 1.94 -21.18 5.52
C HIS A 321 2.92 -20.20 6.13
N ALA A 322 2.65 -19.72 7.34
CA ALA A 322 3.53 -18.82 8.11
C ALA A 322 4.06 -17.61 7.29
N GLY A 323 3.19 -16.95 6.52
CA GLY A 323 3.56 -15.83 5.66
C GLY A 323 4.15 -16.22 4.29
N VAL A 324 4.47 -17.50 4.07
CA VAL A 324 4.98 -18.01 2.80
C VAL A 324 3.82 -18.50 1.93
N PHE A 325 3.83 -18.06 0.71
CA PHE A 325 2.77 -18.26 -0.25
C PHE A 325 3.20 -19.26 -1.33
N MET A 326 2.42 -20.32 -1.54
CA MET A 326 2.69 -21.35 -2.54
C MET A 326 1.52 -21.46 -3.50
N LEU A 327 1.76 -21.13 -4.78
CA LEU A 327 0.84 -21.40 -5.88
C LEU A 327 0.95 -22.88 -6.26
N THR A 328 -0.18 -23.53 -6.45
CA THR A 328 -0.22 -24.95 -6.84
C THR A 328 0.69 -25.80 -5.95
N PRO A 329 0.37 -25.93 -4.67
CA PRO A 329 1.22 -26.67 -3.74
C PRO A 329 1.38 -28.13 -4.16
N GLY A 330 2.59 -28.66 -3.98
CA GLY A 330 2.88 -30.05 -4.30
C GLY A 330 2.09 -31.04 -3.44
N PRO A 331 1.81 -32.26 -3.95
CA PRO A 331 0.95 -33.23 -3.27
C PRO A 331 1.49 -33.72 -1.93
N ASP A 332 2.81 -33.66 -1.73
CA ASP A 332 3.48 -34.14 -0.52
C ASP A 332 3.64 -33.05 0.57
N LYS A 333 3.08 -31.84 0.32
CA LYS A 333 3.07 -30.78 1.31
C LYS A 333 2.17 -31.13 2.48
N VAL A 334 2.76 -31.10 3.68
CA VAL A 334 2.04 -31.32 4.95
C VAL A 334 1.27 -30.05 5.33
N ILE A 335 0.05 -30.24 5.81
CA ILE A 335 -0.85 -29.20 6.29
C ILE A 335 -0.83 -29.21 7.82
N ASP A 336 -0.49 -28.10 8.41
CA ASP A 336 -0.47 -27.89 9.88
C ASP A 336 -1.41 -26.75 10.30
N THR A 337 -1.43 -26.46 11.59
CA THR A 337 -2.26 -25.38 12.14
C THR A 337 -1.81 -23.98 11.73
N GLN A 338 -0.63 -23.75 11.16
CA GLN A 338 -0.19 -22.48 10.60
C GLN A 338 -0.55 -22.34 9.11
N THR A 339 -1.23 -23.35 8.56
CA THR A 339 -1.63 -23.37 7.15
C THR A 339 -2.98 -22.71 6.95
N MET A 340 -3.11 -22.05 5.82
CA MET A 340 -4.34 -21.54 5.25
C MET A 340 -4.47 -22.02 3.81
N LEU A 341 -5.59 -22.64 3.48
CA LEU A 341 -5.85 -23.19 2.16
C LEU A 341 -6.80 -22.31 1.37
N PHE A 342 -6.57 -22.21 0.08
CA PHE A 342 -7.52 -21.63 -0.86
C PHE A 342 -8.10 -22.73 -1.71
N LEU A 343 -9.36 -23.03 -1.45
CA LEU A 343 -10.12 -24.08 -2.10
C LEU A 343 -10.92 -23.50 -3.26
N PHE A 344 -10.87 -24.19 -4.38
CA PHE A 344 -11.60 -23.82 -5.58
C PHE A 344 -12.50 -24.98 -6.02
N GLY A 345 -13.79 -24.71 -6.18
CA GLY A 345 -14.76 -25.75 -6.50
C GLY A 345 -16.20 -25.25 -6.57
N LYS A 346 -17.15 -26.17 -6.72
CA LYS A 346 -18.57 -25.84 -6.57
C LYS A 346 -18.91 -25.65 -5.10
N ALA A 347 -19.86 -24.77 -4.81
CA ALA A 347 -20.27 -24.46 -3.44
C ALA A 347 -20.63 -25.70 -2.61
N VAL A 348 -21.41 -26.61 -3.17
CA VAL A 348 -21.86 -27.86 -2.49
C VAL A 348 -20.69 -28.79 -2.19
N ASP A 349 -19.74 -28.89 -3.13
CA ASP A 349 -18.57 -29.76 -3.02
C ASP A 349 -17.61 -29.23 -1.95
N ILE A 350 -17.40 -27.93 -1.93
CA ILE A 350 -16.57 -27.24 -0.91
C ILE A 350 -17.18 -27.41 0.49
N ALA A 351 -18.51 -27.25 0.63
CA ALA A 351 -19.20 -27.46 1.91
C ALA A 351 -19.02 -28.90 2.41
N SER A 352 -19.15 -29.88 1.53
CA SER A 352 -18.92 -31.28 1.86
C SER A 352 -17.49 -31.55 2.31
N ALA A 353 -16.50 -30.92 1.66
CA ALA A 353 -15.10 -31.02 2.06
C ALA A 353 -14.84 -30.36 3.43
N ILE A 354 -15.45 -29.21 3.69
CA ILE A 354 -15.34 -28.51 4.97
C ILE A 354 -15.89 -29.36 6.11
N GLU A 355 -17.10 -29.88 5.96
CA GLU A 355 -17.76 -30.72 6.96
C GLU A 355 -16.94 -31.99 7.25
N ALA A 356 -16.40 -32.64 6.22
CA ALA A 356 -15.68 -33.88 6.38
C ALA A 356 -14.27 -33.74 7.01
N LEU A 357 -13.56 -32.65 6.72
CA LEU A 357 -12.11 -32.54 7.00
C LEU A 357 -11.69 -31.33 7.82
N PHE A 358 -12.41 -30.23 7.73
CA PHE A 358 -11.98 -28.95 8.28
C PHE A 358 -12.81 -28.47 9.47
N ARG A 359 -13.90 -29.16 9.79
CA ARG A 359 -14.69 -28.86 10.98
C ARG A 359 -13.99 -29.41 12.22
N PRO A 360 -13.86 -28.60 13.31
CA PRO A 360 -13.41 -29.09 14.61
C PRO A 360 -14.33 -30.21 15.13
N PRO A 361 -13.83 -31.12 15.97
CA PRO A 361 -14.67 -32.16 16.60
C PRO A 361 -15.86 -31.56 17.36
N ASP A 362 -17.01 -32.24 17.32
CA ASP A 362 -18.21 -31.82 18.03
C ASP A 362 -17.95 -31.75 19.54
N GLY A 363 -18.27 -30.62 20.17
CA GLY A 363 -18.21 -30.42 21.62
C GLY A 363 -17.32 -29.27 22.11
N GLU A 364 -16.34 -28.82 21.36
CA GLU A 364 -15.55 -27.65 21.72
C GLU A 364 -16.27 -26.36 21.29
N ARG A 365 -16.75 -25.60 22.29
CA ARG A 365 -17.27 -24.24 22.04
C ARG A 365 -16.11 -23.35 21.66
N VAL A 366 -16.11 -22.86 20.42
CA VAL A 366 -15.12 -21.87 19.96
C VAL A 366 -15.25 -20.62 20.79
N PHE A 367 -14.13 -20.19 21.37
CA PHE A 367 -14.02 -18.99 22.17
C PHE A 367 -13.00 -18.04 21.54
N ALA A 368 -13.35 -16.78 21.39
CA ALA A 368 -12.52 -15.76 20.75
C ALA A 368 -12.15 -14.64 21.72
N VAL A 369 -10.92 -14.15 21.60
CA VAL A 369 -10.46 -12.94 22.27
C VAL A 369 -10.22 -11.85 21.23
N ILE A 370 -10.69 -10.63 21.51
CA ILE A 370 -10.53 -9.46 20.64
C ILE A 370 -9.71 -8.40 21.40
N ALA A 371 -8.52 -8.09 20.90
CA ALA A 371 -7.68 -7.02 21.42
C ALA A 371 -7.96 -5.72 20.65
N GLY A 372 -8.57 -4.74 21.34
CA GLY A 372 -9.04 -3.48 20.81
C GLY A 372 -10.52 -3.51 20.39
N PHE A 373 -11.31 -2.55 20.88
CA PHE A 373 -12.75 -2.41 20.61
C PHE A 373 -13.11 -1.10 19.90
N GLY A 374 -12.19 -0.58 19.08
CA GLY A 374 -12.50 0.48 18.10
C GLY A 374 -13.38 -0.06 16.97
N ASP A 375 -13.59 0.71 15.91
CA ASP A 375 -14.49 0.37 14.79
C ASP A 375 -14.21 -1.02 14.19
N VAL A 376 -12.93 -1.42 14.08
CA VAL A 376 -12.53 -2.74 13.55
C VAL A 376 -12.90 -3.86 14.52
N GLY A 377 -12.52 -3.73 15.79
CA GLY A 377 -12.81 -4.74 16.82
C GLY A 377 -14.29 -4.89 17.08
N ALA A 378 -15.05 -3.79 17.11
CA ALA A 378 -16.50 -3.80 17.27
C ALA A 378 -17.19 -4.52 16.09
N ALA A 379 -16.75 -4.26 14.85
CA ALA A 379 -17.28 -4.96 13.68
C ALA A 379 -16.95 -6.47 13.71
N ALA A 380 -15.74 -6.82 14.15
CA ALA A 380 -15.36 -8.22 14.33
C ALA A 380 -16.18 -8.92 15.43
N TYR A 381 -16.39 -8.25 16.56
CA TYR A 381 -17.23 -8.73 17.66
C TYR A 381 -18.65 -9.03 17.20
N GLN A 382 -19.27 -8.06 16.50
CA GLN A 382 -20.63 -8.21 15.97
C GLN A 382 -20.75 -9.42 15.02
N GLU A 383 -19.78 -9.60 14.16
CA GLU A 383 -19.77 -10.71 13.20
C GLU A 383 -19.60 -12.07 13.88
N LEU A 384 -18.69 -12.19 14.86
CA LEU A 384 -18.48 -13.42 15.62
C LEU A 384 -19.69 -13.77 16.49
N THR A 385 -20.24 -12.80 17.20
CA THR A 385 -21.40 -13.03 18.09
C THR A 385 -22.66 -13.36 17.29
N ARG A 386 -22.84 -12.76 16.11
CA ARG A 386 -23.93 -13.15 15.17
C ARG A 386 -23.87 -14.63 14.79
N LYS A 387 -22.67 -15.22 14.77
CA LYS A 387 -22.42 -16.63 14.49
C LYS A 387 -22.40 -17.52 15.75
N GLY A 388 -22.78 -16.97 16.90
CA GLY A 388 -22.85 -17.70 18.17
C GLY A 388 -21.52 -17.96 18.85
N ILE A 389 -20.44 -17.29 18.44
CA ILE A 389 -19.11 -17.41 19.07
C ILE A 389 -19.07 -16.55 20.34
N ALA A 390 -18.65 -17.17 21.44
CA ALA A 390 -18.40 -16.45 22.67
C ALA A 390 -17.13 -15.59 22.54
N CYS A 391 -17.22 -14.31 22.91
CA CYS A 391 -16.12 -13.38 22.76
C CYS A 391 -15.81 -12.70 24.10
N MET A 392 -14.52 -12.53 24.41
CA MET A 392 -13.99 -11.62 25.43
C MET A 392 -13.20 -10.51 24.72
N VAL A 393 -13.35 -9.29 25.21
CA VAL A 393 -12.68 -8.12 24.62
C VAL A 393 -11.66 -7.54 25.59
N VAL A 394 -10.52 -7.08 25.10
CA VAL A 394 -9.57 -6.23 25.82
C VAL A 394 -9.58 -4.85 25.22
N ASP A 395 -9.86 -3.82 26.02
CA ASP A 395 -9.75 -2.42 25.60
C ASP A 395 -9.36 -1.55 26.80
N GLN A 396 -8.69 -0.42 26.54
CA GLN A 396 -8.33 0.54 27.59
C GLN A 396 -9.55 1.29 28.15
N HIS A 397 -10.64 1.33 27.38
CA HIS A 397 -11.89 1.98 27.77
C HIS A 397 -12.93 0.94 28.18
N PRO A 398 -13.76 1.22 29.21
CA PRO A 398 -14.82 0.33 29.62
C PRO A 398 -15.86 0.15 28.51
N GLN A 399 -16.25 -1.10 28.28
CA GLN A 399 -17.24 -1.48 27.29
C GLN A 399 -18.50 -2.04 27.96
N THR A 400 -19.65 -1.95 27.29
CA THR A 400 -20.94 -2.50 27.78
C THR A 400 -21.06 -4.01 27.55
N ILE A 401 -20.02 -4.67 27.10
CA ILE A 401 -19.95 -6.10 26.78
C ILE A 401 -18.93 -6.79 27.70
N SER A 402 -18.83 -8.13 27.62
CA SER A 402 -17.81 -8.89 28.35
C SER A 402 -16.42 -8.42 27.95
N SER A 403 -15.75 -7.67 28.84
CA SER A 403 -14.46 -7.05 28.55
C SER A 403 -13.56 -7.03 29.77
N VAL A 404 -12.26 -7.07 29.51
CA VAL A 404 -11.19 -6.78 30.44
C VAL A 404 -10.67 -5.38 30.12
N ILE A 405 -10.66 -4.49 31.13
CA ILE A 405 -10.18 -3.13 30.95
C ILE A 405 -8.68 -3.11 31.19
N GLY A 406 -7.92 -2.73 30.17
CA GLY A 406 -6.47 -2.63 30.27
C GLY A 406 -5.75 -2.52 28.95
N ASN A 407 -4.43 -2.45 29.01
CA ASN A 407 -3.58 -2.40 27.85
C ASN A 407 -3.33 -3.83 27.31
N ALA A 408 -3.63 -4.07 26.04
CA ALA A 408 -3.36 -5.35 25.37
C ALA A 408 -1.85 -5.68 25.23
N GLU A 409 -0.97 -4.73 25.53
CA GLU A 409 0.47 -4.94 25.67
C GLU A 409 0.91 -5.44 27.06
N ASP A 410 -0.04 -5.67 27.97
CA ASP A 410 0.23 -6.26 29.28
C ASP A 410 -0.18 -7.74 29.30
N GLU A 411 0.81 -8.62 29.51
CA GLU A 411 0.60 -10.07 29.53
C GLU A 411 -0.41 -10.50 30.61
N LYS A 412 -0.46 -9.80 31.76
CA LYS A 412 -1.43 -10.10 32.83
C LYS A 412 -2.84 -9.83 32.35
N ILE A 413 -3.05 -8.69 31.69
CA ILE A 413 -4.35 -8.31 31.12
C ILE A 413 -4.79 -9.30 30.06
N LEU A 414 -3.88 -9.74 29.18
CA LEU A 414 -4.20 -10.78 28.19
C LEU A 414 -4.55 -12.13 28.85
N LYS A 415 -3.89 -12.53 29.93
CA LYS A 415 -4.23 -13.75 30.66
C LYS A 415 -5.59 -13.68 31.35
N GLU A 416 -6.01 -12.49 31.81
CA GLU A 416 -7.35 -12.30 32.39
C GLU A 416 -8.48 -12.55 31.40
N THR A 417 -8.21 -12.48 30.08
CA THR A 417 -9.18 -12.85 29.04
C THR A 417 -9.31 -14.35 28.82
N HIS A 418 -8.58 -15.17 29.54
CA HIS A 418 -8.47 -16.61 29.32
C HIS A 418 -7.93 -16.97 27.93
N LEU A 419 -6.97 -16.19 27.40
CA LEU A 419 -6.38 -16.35 26.08
C LEU A 419 -5.76 -17.74 25.89
N GLU A 420 -5.28 -18.38 26.97
CA GLU A 420 -4.76 -19.75 26.96
C GLU A 420 -5.79 -20.80 26.55
N LYS A 421 -7.10 -20.49 26.72
CA LYS A 421 -8.23 -21.37 26.34
C LYS A 421 -8.89 -20.97 25.03
N ALA A 422 -8.50 -19.82 24.46
CA ALA A 422 -9.08 -19.33 23.24
C ALA A 422 -8.57 -20.11 22.02
N GLN A 423 -9.43 -20.28 21.03
CA GLN A 423 -9.07 -20.83 19.72
C GLN A 423 -8.76 -19.71 18.71
N ILE A 424 -9.32 -18.51 18.93
CA ILE A 424 -9.23 -17.37 18.03
C ILE A 424 -8.79 -16.13 18.81
N CYS A 425 -7.84 -15.37 18.25
CA CYS A 425 -7.52 -14.02 18.69
C CYS A 425 -7.59 -13.04 17.52
N ILE A 426 -8.35 -11.97 17.68
CA ILE A 426 -8.37 -10.85 16.71
C ILE A 426 -7.62 -9.68 17.34
N VAL A 427 -6.53 -9.25 16.70
CA VAL A 427 -5.73 -8.09 17.11
C VAL A 427 -6.10 -6.90 16.22
N ALA A 428 -6.82 -5.93 16.77
CA ALA A 428 -7.47 -4.84 16.05
C ALA A 428 -7.21 -3.44 16.64
N LEU A 429 -6.01 -3.25 17.18
CA LEU A 429 -5.59 -1.97 17.77
C LEU A 429 -5.20 -0.96 16.68
N ASN A 430 -5.16 0.34 17.02
CA ASN A 430 -4.93 1.40 16.04
C ASN A 430 -3.47 1.53 15.59
N ASP A 431 -2.52 1.16 16.43
CA ASP A 431 -1.08 1.24 16.14
C ASP A 431 -0.52 -0.11 15.72
N ASP A 432 0.20 -0.14 14.59
CA ASP A 432 0.79 -1.37 14.05
C ASP A 432 1.87 -1.95 14.95
N SER A 433 2.63 -1.12 15.69
CA SER A 433 3.66 -1.59 16.62
C SER A 433 3.02 -2.30 17.80
N VAL A 434 1.91 -1.76 18.30
CA VAL A 434 1.10 -2.38 19.35
C VAL A 434 0.50 -3.70 18.86
N ASN A 435 -0.03 -3.74 17.63
CA ASN A 435 -0.54 -4.97 17.01
C ASN A 435 0.54 -6.06 16.92
N ILE A 436 1.76 -5.69 16.51
CA ILE A 436 2.89 -6.62 16.41
C ILE A 436 3.25 -7.17 17.79
N PHE A 437 3.35 -6.31 18.81
CA PHE A 437 3.74 -6.72 20.16
C PHE A 437 2.66 -7.59 20.82
N THR A 438 1.40 -7.20 20.72
CA THR A 438 0.25 -7.99 21.19
C THR A 438 0.20 -9.37 20.50
N THR A 439 0.49 -9.43 19.20
CA THR A 439 0.56 -10.70 18.45
C THR A 439 1.67 -11.61 18.98
N LEU A 440 2.88 -11.07 19.26
CA LEU A 440 3.98 -11.82 19.86
C LEU A 440 3.60 -12.41 21.21
N MET A 441 2.98 -11.60 22.09
CA MET A 441 2.56 -12.06 23.41
C MET A 441 1.45 -13.10 23.31
N ALA A 442 0.45 -12.89 22.47
CA ALA A 442 -0.64 -13.83 22.27
C ALA A 442 -0.13 -15.20 21.78
N ARG A 443 0.82 -15.22 20.85
CA ARG A 443 1.46 -16.45 20.37
C ARG A 443 2.28 -17.13 21.46
N ASN A 444 2.98 -16.36 22.30
CA ASN A 444 3.75 -16.90 23.42
C ASN A 444 2.85 -17.52 24.51
N ILE A 445 1.72 -16.89 24.81
CA ILE A 445 0.75 -17.38 25.81
C ILE A 445 0.07 -18.67 25.31
N ASN A 446 -0.35 -18.69 24.04
CA ASN A 446 -1.03 -19.82 23.45
C ASN A 446 -0.46 -20.14 22.06
N PRO A 447 0.48 -21.09 21.94
CA PRO A 447 1.08 -21.47 20.67
C PRO A 447 0.11 -22.05 19.63
N ALA A 448 -1.02 -22.60 20.05
CA ALA A 448 -2.04 -23.17 19.16
C ALA A 448 -3.09 -22.16 18.68
N LEU A 449 -3.07 -20.95 19.25
CA LEU A 449 -4.04 -19.88 18.97
C LEU A 449 -4.02 -19.48 17.48
N LYS A 450 -5.19 -19.27 16.90
CA LYS A 450 -5.34 -18.63 15.59
C LYS A 450 -5.40 -17.12 15.74
N ILE A 451 -4.40 -16.42 15.22
CA ILE A 451 -4.24 -14.97 15.36
C ILE A 451 -4.53 -14.27 14.04
N PHE A 452 -5.54 -13.42 14.06
CA PHE A 452 -5.97 -12.59 12.93
C PHE A 452 -5.68 -11.13 13.27
N ALA A 453 -4.71 -10.53 12.59
CA ALA A 453 -4.23 -9.19 12.94
C ALA A 453 -4.57 -8.16 11.86
N ARG A 454 -4.85 -6.93 12.31
CA ARG A 454 -4.97 -5.75 11.45
C ARG A 454 -3.61 -5.13 11.19
N ALA A 455 -3.38 -4.67 9.97
CA ALA A 455 -2.29 -3.77 9.62
C ALA A 455 -2.84 -2.50 8.97
N ASN A 456 -2.26 -1.35 9.31
CA ASN A 456 -2.55 -0.05 8.68
C ASN A 456 -1.57 0.25 7.53
N HIS A 457 -0.34 -0.28 7.63
CA HIS A 457 0.74 -0.03 6.68
C HIS A 457 1.27 -1.33 6.10
N ALA A 458 1.56 -1.33 4.81
CA ALA A 458 2.11 -2.51 4.10
C ALA A 458 3.42 -3.03 4.73
N GLY A 459 4.28 -2.13 5.24
CA GLY A 459 5.53 -2.51 5.91
C GLY A 459 5.38 -3.26 7.24
N SER A 460 4.16 -3.30 7.80
CA SER A 460 3.86 -4.01 9.05
C SER A 460 3.39 -5.44 8.81
N VAL A 461 2.95 -5.77 7.60
CA VAL A 461 2.38 -7.08 7.26
C VAL A 461 3.36 -8.22 7.53
N ASP A 462 4.58 -8.15 6.97
CA ASP A 462 5.62 -9.17 7.17
C ASP A 462 6.04 -9.29 8.63
N LYS A 463 6.02 -8.17 9.37
CA LYS A 463 6.37 -8.17 10.80
C LYS A 463 5.30 -8.89 11.62
N LEU A 464 4.01 -8.68 11.31
CA LEU A 464 2.89 -9.36 11.97
C LEU A 464 2.91 -10.87 11.69
N TYR A 465 3.21 -11.30 10.47
CA TYR A 465 3.40 -12.74 10.18
C TYR A 465 4.57 -13.33 10.95
N ARG A 466 5.71 -12.64 11.01
CA ARG A 466 6.86 -13.07 11.83
C ARG A 466 6.59 -13.05 13.33
N ALA A 467 5.70 -12.18 13.79
CA ALA A 467 5.22 -12.14 15.17
C ALA A 467 4.30 -13.33 15.52
N GLY A 468 3.86 -14.09 14.52
CA GLY A 468 3.02 -15.27 14.69
C GLY A 468 1.56 -15.09 14.30
N ALA A 469 1.19 -14.02 13.57
CA ALA A 469 -0.14 -13.92 12.99
C ALA A 469 -0.36 -15.02 11.94
N ASP A 470 -1.53 -15.65 11.94
CA ASP A 470 -1.95 -16.61 10.91
C ASP A 470 -2.54 -15.88 9.69
N PHE A 471 -3.15 -14.73 9.92
CA PHE A 471 -3.66 -13.88 8.87
C PHE A 471 -3.51 -12.40 9.23
N VAL A 472 -3.12 -11.59 8.24
CA VAL A 472 -3.01 -10.14 8.38
C VAL A 472 -3.92 -9.44 7.38
N ALA A 473 -4.84 -8.64 7.88
CA ALA A 473 -5.71 -7.78 7.09
C ALA A 473 -5.08 -6.40 6.92
N LEU A 474 -4.58 -6.08 5.73
CA LEU A 474 -4.09 -4.74 5.41
C LEU A 474 -5.30 -3.86 5.04
N GLN A 475 -5.73 -3.00 5.96
CA GLN A 475 -6.95 -2.22 5.86
C GLN A 475 -7.05 -1.38 4.57
N PRO A 476 -6.03 -0.63 4.13
CA PRO A 476 -6.10 0.13 2.89
C PRO A 476 -6.31 -0.75 1.65
N THR A 477 -5.69 -1.92 1.62
CA THR A 477 -5.86 -2.87 0.50
C THR A 477 -7.27 -3.40 0.43
N ILE A 478 -7.85 -3.79 1.57
CA ILE A 478 -9.24 -4.24 1.64
C ILE A 478 -10.18 -3.15 1.15
N GLY A 479 -9.99 -1.91 1.62
CA GLY A 479 -10.80 -0.77 1.21
C GLY A 479 -10.72 -0.53 -0.31
N GLY A 480 -9.51 -0.43 -0.83
CA GLY A 480 -9.27 -0.19 -2.26
C GLY A 480 -9.86 -1.30 -3.16
N GLN A 481 -9.71 -2.56 -2.77
CA GLN A 481 -10.26 -3.70 -3.52
C GLN A 481 -11.78 -3.75 -3.49
N THR A 482 -12.41 -3.44 -2.36
CA THR A 482 -13.87 -3.41 -2.26
C THR A 482 -14.45 -2.33 -3.17
N ILE A 483 -13.87 -1.13 -3.17
CA ILE A 483 -14.31 -0.05 -4.05
C ILE A 483 -14.03 -0.39 -5.52
N ALA A 484 -12.85 -0.97 -5.82
CA ALA A 484 -12.55 -1.46 -7.17
C ALA A 484 -13.58 -2.49 -7.64
N GLY A 485 -14.05 -3.36 -6.74
CA GLY A 485 -15.13 -4.30 -7.03
C GLY A 485 -16.46 -3.63 -7.43
N ILE A 486 -16.79 -2.49 -6.84
CA ILE A 486 -17.96 -1.69 -7.24
C ILE A 486 -17.76 -1.11 -8.64
N VAL A 487 -16.61 -0.48 -8.86
CA VAL A 487 -16.30 0.21 -10.13
C VAL A 487 -16.17 -0.76 -11.30
N LEU A 488 -15.57 -1.94 -11.05
CA LEU A 488 -15.27 -2.97 -12.06
C LEU A 488 -16.37 -4.02 -12.21
N ALA A 489 -17.49 -3.91 -11.51
CA ALA A 489 -18.54 -4.94 -11.46
C ALA A 489 -18.99 -5.42 -12.86
N ASP A 490 -19.03 -4.52 -13.83
CA ASP A 490 -19.43 -4.80 -15.21
C ASP A 490 -18.28 -5.25 -16.14
N HIS A 491 -17.03 -5.18 -15.68
CA HIS A 491 -15.84 -5.45 -16.50
C HIS A 491 -15.05 -6.68 -16.04
N VAL A 492 -14.42 -6.59 -14.88
CA VAL A 492 -13.61 -7.66 -14.28
C VAL A 492 -13.90 -7.74 -12.80
N LYS A 493 -14.12 -8.93 -12.28
CA LYS A 493 -14.24 -9.16 -10.85
C LYS A 493 -12.91 -9.65 -10.28
N ILE A 494 -12.31 -8.87 -9.37
CA ILE A 494 -11.14 -9.31 -8.61
C ILE A 494 -11.63 -10.24 -7.50
N LEU A 495 -11.25 -11.52 -7.57
CA LEU A 495 -11.62 -12.53 -6.57
C LEU A 495 -10.62 -12.59 -5.43
N LEU A 496 -9.34 -12.37 -5.73
CA LEU A 496 -8.26 -12.46 -4.74
C LEU A 496 -7.06 -11.62 -5.17
N ASP A 497 -6.49 -10.89 -4.23
CA ASP A 497 -5.20 -10.21 -4.38
C ASP A 497 -4.16 -10.91 -3.51
N LEU A 498 -3.03 -11.21 -4.10
CA LEU A 498 -2.01 -12.06 -3.52
C LEU A 498 -0.69 -11.29 -3.37
N PRO A 499 0.15 -11.62 -2.40
CA PRO A 499 1.49 -11.05 -2.29
C PRO A 499 2.29 -11.22 -3.59
N GLY A 500 3.18 -10.27 -3.89
CA GLY A 500 3.98 -10.30 -5.12
C GLY A 500 3.25 -9.82 -6.38
N GLY A 501 2.09 -9.14 -6.24
CA GLY A 501 1.35 -8.57 -7.38
C GLY A 501 0.59 -9.60 -8.22
N GLN A 502 0.37 -10.79 -7.68
CA GLN A 502 -0.46 -11.83 -8.28
C GLN A 502 -1.94 -11.59 -7.93
N LYS A 503 -2.84 -11.80 -8.88
CA LYS A 503 -4.29 -11.69 -8.65
C LYS A 503 -5.03 -12.88 -9.24
N VAL A 504 -6.18 -13.20 -8.62
CA VAL A 504 -7.20 -14.07 -9.21
C VAL A 504 -8.36 -13.17 -9.63
N VAL A 505 -8.71 -13.22 -10.91
CA VAL A 505 -9.78 -12.39 -11.49
C VAL A 505 -10.77 -13.26 -12.25
N MET A 506 -12.00 -12.80 -12.36
CA MET A 506 -13.04 -13.40 -13.20
C MET A 506 -13.45 -12.38 -14.26
N LYS A 507 -13.49 -12.82 -15.52
CA LYS A 507 -13.96 -12.01 -16.65
C LYS A 507 -14.82 -12.83 -17.59
N HIS A 508 -15.80 -12.16 -18.22
CA HIS A 508 -16.60 -12.76 -19.27
C HIS A 508 -15.81 -12.87 -20.58
N TRP A 509 -15.92 -14.01 -21.23
CA TRP A 509 -15.42 -14.21 -22.58
C TRP A 509 -16.39 -13.54 -23.57
N MET A 510 -15.95 -12.48 -24.22
CA MET A 510 -16.79 -11.64 -25.09
C MET A 510 -16.58 -11.89 -26.58
N LYS A 511 -15.60 -12.70 -26.98
CA LYS A 511 -15.28 -12.95 -28.38
C LYS A 511 -16.05 -14.14 -28.93
N GLY A 512 -16.80 -13.93 -30.01
CA GLY A 512 -17.58 -14.97 -30.70
C GLY A 512 -16.76 -16.05 -31.42
N SER A 513 -15.41 -16.01 -31.39
CA SER A 513 -14.56 -17.06 -31.93
C SER A 513 -14.21 -18.07 -30.84
N SER A 514 -14.56 -19.33 -31.04
CA SER A 514 -14.15 -20.44 -30.17
C SER A 514 -12.62 -20.52 -30.11
N ARG A 515 -12.06 -20.18 -28.95
CA ARG A 515 -10.63 -20.36 -28.63
C ARG A 515 -10.54 -21.36 -27.50
N THR A 516 -9.41 -22.08 -27.40
CA THR A 516 -9.21 -23.07 -26.33
C THR A 516 -8.53 -22.44 -25.13
N VAL A 517 -8.67 -23.06 -23.95
CA VAL A 517 -7.97 -22.70 -22.72
C VAL A 517 -6.46 -22.62 -22.97
N ASN A 518 -5.89 -23.62 -23.63
CA ASN A 518 -4.47 -23.66 -23.97
C ASN A 518 -4.01 -22.48 -24.86
N TRP A 519 -4.86 -22.06 -25.78
CA TRP A 519 -4.57 -20.88 -26.59
C TRP A 519 -4.46 -19.61 -25.71
N LEU A 520 -5.39 -19.43 -24.77
CA LEU A 520 -5.40 -18.28 -23.88
C LEU A 520 -4.18 -18.28 -22.95
N GLU A 521 -3.88 -19.42 -22.31
CA GLU A 521 -2.73 -19.59 -21.42
C GLU A 521 -1.40 -19.34 -22.11
N ARG A 522 -1.18 -19.95 -23.30
CA ARG A 522 0.06 -19.77 -24.08
C ARG A 522 0.25 -18.34 -24.60
N LYS A 523 -0.85 -17.69 -25.01
CA LYS A 523 -0.78 -16.35 -25.60
C LYS A 523 -0.56 -15.26 -24.56
N SER A 524 -1.15 -15.40 -23.37
CA SER A 524 -1.10 -14.41 -22.30
C SER A 524 -0.12 -14.74 -21.20
N GLY A 525 0.12 -16.02 -20.91
CA GLY A 525 0.91 -16.48 -19.77
C GLY A 525 0.13 -16.54 -18.44
N VAL A 526 -1.21 -16.35 -18.50
CA VAL A 526 -2.10 -16.56 -17.34
C VAL A 526 -2.33 -18.05 -17.12
N ARG A 527 -2.81 -18.41 -15.94
CA ARG A 527 -3.37 -19.72 -15.65
C ARG A 527 -4.89 -19.64 -15.55
N VAL A 528 -5.60 -20.53 -16.24
CA VAL A 528 -7.05 -20.68 -16.14
C VAL A 528 -7.37 -21.66 -15.02
N LEU A 529 -7.99 -21.18 -13.94
CA LEU A 529 -8.41 -21.99 -12.81
C LEU A 529 -9.73 -22.68 -13.06
N GLY A 530 -10.63 -22.02 -13.79
CA GLY A 530 -11.95 -22.56 -14.09
C GLY A 530 -12.68 -21.80 -15.18
N VAL A 531 -13.70 -22.44 -15.71
CA VAL A 531 -14.63 -21.87 -16.69
C VAL A 531 -16.05 -22.18 -16.23
N GLU A 532 -16.88 -21.15 -16.14
CA GLU A 532 -18.30 -21.24 -15.80
C GLU A 532 -19.13 -20.69 -16.96
N GLY A 533 -19.91 -21.55 -17.59
CA GLY A 533 -20.88 -21.21 -18.65
C GLY A 533 -22.32 -21.45 -18.18
N LEU A 534 -23.30 -21.24 -19.07
CA LEU A 534 -24.71 -21.41 -18.79
C LEU A 534 -25.05 -22.79 -18.21
N ASN A 535 -24.46 -23.86 -18.76
CA ASN A 535 -24.76 -25.25 -18.39
C ASN A 535 -23.51 -26.05 -18.03
N ARG A 536 -22.36 -25.39 -17.78
CA ARG A 536 -21.11 -26.09 -17.47
C ARG A 536 -20.31 -25.31 -16.41
N SER A 537 -19.66 -26.05 -15.54
CA SER A 537 -18.71 -25.52 -14.56
C SER A 537 -17.52 -26.45 -14.50
N LEU A 538 -16.40 -25.99 -15.04
CA LEU A 538 -15.18 -26.76 -15.19
C LEU A 538 -14.13 -26.27 -14.21
N ILE A 539 -13.63 -27.16 -13.38
CA ILE A 539 -12.48 -26.95 -12.50
C ILE A 539 -11.28 -27.62 -13.16
N ARG A 540 -10.13 -26.94 -13.21
CA ARG A 540 -8.96 -27.39 -13.98
C ARG A 540 -9.35 -27.80 -15.41
N PRO A 541 -9.90 -26.86 -16.23
CA PRO A 541 -10.33 -27.22 -17.57
C PRO A 541 -9.18 -27.79 -18.38
N ASN A 542 -9.48 -28.76 -19.24
CA ASN A 542 -8.49 -29.30 -20.17
C ASN A 542 -8.04 -28.18 -21.13
N GLY A 543 -6.77 -28.18 -21.49
CA GLY A 543 -6.21 -27.19 -22.44
C GLY A 543 -6.95 -27.10 -23.77
N GLU A 544 -7.56 -28.17 -24.24
CA GLU A 544 -8.36 -28.23 -25.48
C GLU A 544 -9.81 -27.78 -25.30
N GLU A 545 -10.24 -27.47 -24.08
CA GLU A 545 -11.59 -27.01 -23.80
C GLU A 545 -11.89 -25.67 -24.50
N PRO A 546 -12.97 -25.55 -25.28
CA PRO A 546 -13.33 -24.32 -25.95
C PRO A 546 -13.91 -23.29 -25.00
N LEU A 547 -13.53 -22.03 -25.16
CA LEU A 547 -14.13 -20.87 -24.49
C LEU A 547 -15.29 -20.37 -25.36
N LEU A 548 -16.49 -20.34 -24.81
CA LEU A 548 -17.71 -19.91 -25.50
C LEU A 548 -18.07 -18.49 -25.07
N GLU A 549 -18.72 -17.75 -25.96
CA GLU A 549 -19.21 -16.40 -25.67
C GLU A 549 -20.15 -16.42 -24.44
N GLY A 550 -19.91 -15.53 -23.49
CA GLY A 550 -20.62 -15.46 -22.21
C GLY A 550 -20.04 -16.32 -21.09
N ASP A 551 -19.06 -17.19 -21.37
CA ASP A 551 -18.38 -17.94 -20.30
C ASP A 551 -17.67 -16.98 -19.35
N LYS A 552 -17.77 -17.24 -18.06
CA LYS A 552 -16.96 -16.61 -17.02
C LYS A 552 -15.67 -17.40 -16.86
N VAL A 553 -14.56 -16.78 -17.18
CA VAL A 553 -13.23 -17.39 -17.09
C VAL A 553 -12.53 -16.87 -15.83
N ILE A 554 -12.07 -17.80 -14.98
CA ILE A 554 -11.36 -17.48 -13.75
C ILE A 554 -9.87 -17.64 -14.01
N LEU A 555 -9.15 -16.54 -13.89
CA LEU A 555 -7.75 -16.35 -14.30
C LEU A 555 -6.87 -16.06 -13.10
N MET A 556 -5.66 -16.60 -13.08
CA MET A 556 -4.63 -16.29 -12.09
C MET A 556 -3.35 -15.86 -12.81
N GLY A 557 -2.74 -14.76 -12.33
CA GLY A 557 -1.48 -14.26 -12.87
C GLY A 557 -1.05 -12.92 -12.29
N GLU A 558 0.13 -12.47 -12.68
CA GLU A 558 0.60 -11.11 -12.36
C GLU A 558 -0.25 -10.06 -13.08
N VAL A 559 -0.39 -8.87 -12.48
CA VAL A 559 -1.19 -7.76 -13.04
C VAL A 559 -0.82 -7.44 -14.49
N LYS A 560 0.49 -7.44 -14.84
CA LYS A 560 0.95 -7.17 -16.22
C LYS A 560 0.49 -8.25 -17.22
N ILE A 561 0.48 -9.50 -16.77
CA ILE A 561 0.07 -10.66 -17.57
C ILE A 561 -1.45 -10.68 -17.72
N LEU A 562 -2.16 -10.42 -16.63
CA LEU A 562 -3.62 -10.31 -16.62
C LEU A 562 -4.12 -9.21 -17.55
N LYS A 563 -3.51 -8.02 -17.55
CA LYS A 563 -3.83 -6.94 -18.52
C LYS A 563 -3.80 -7.43 -19.96
N ARG A 564 -2.71 -8.09 -20.36
CA ARG A 564 -2.58 -8.64 -21.72
C ARG A 564 -3.66 -9.68 -22.02
N CYS A 565 -3.99 -10.52 -21.03
CA CYS A 565 -5.05 -11.52 -21.17
C CYS A 565 -6.42 -10.87 -21.38
N ILE A 566 -6.74 -9.90 -20.54
CA ILE A 566 -8.02 -9.17 -20.55
C ILE A 566 -8.27 -8.49 -21.90
N GLN A 567 -7.24 -7.92 -22.53
CA GLN A 567 -7.33 -7.35 -23.88
C GLN A 567 -7.55 -8.40 -24.98
N LEU A 568 -7.21 -9.66 -24.73
CA LEU A 568 -7.46 -10.78 -25.64
C LEU A 568 -8.87 -11.36 -25.53
N MET A 569 -9.56 -11.13 -24.42
CA MET A 569 -10.92 -11.61 -24.13
C MET A 569 -11.99 -10.67 -24.65
#